data_0a936a956bfb962f320bd24a97d2bf0a
#
_entry.id   0a936a956bfb962f320bd24a97d2bf0a
#
_cell.length_a   1.000
_cell.length_b   1.000
_cell.length_c   1.000
_cell.angle_alpha   90.00
_cell.angle_beta   90.00
_cell.angle_gamma   90.00
#
_symmetry.space_group_name_H-M   'P 1'
#
loop_
_entity.id
_entity.type
_entity.pdbx_description
1 polymer ?
#
loop_
_entity_poly.entity_id
_entity_poly.type
_entity_poly.pdbx_seq_one_letter_code
_entity_poly.pdbx_strand_id
1 'polypeptide(L)'
;KTVLHQQNILTGAVVSVARTVLGTIFALVTNALLAYIISRKRFLFRSQLSLFWVITMYVNGGMIPTFLLYKGLGLTNNFWVYVIPGMVSAFNMLVIRTYMNGIPDSLEESAQLDGAGYSTIFLKIYSPLCKPVYATVALFVAVGQWNSWFDAMLYNRMSSNLTTLQYELMKLLSSVTNQGTSAEEMKNAAGTVTPTSVRAAATILTMLPIIC
;
A
#
# COMPACT_ATOMS: atom_id res chain seq x y z
N LYS A 1 16.28 7.94 22.95
CA LYS A 1 17.40 8.48 22.10
C LYS A 1 18.17 7.37 21.42
N THR A 2 18.42 6.22 22.05
CA THR A 2 19.21 5.09 21.50
C THR A 2 18.56 4.43 20.27
N VAL A 3 17.24 4.34 20.21
CA VAL A 3 16.50 3.70 19.11
C VAL A 3 16.55 4.54 17.83
N LEU A 4 16.59 5.87 17.94
CA LEU A 4 16.61 6.79 16.79
C LEU A 4 18.01 6.97 16.16
N HIS A 5 19.08 6.50 16.82
CA HIS A 5 20.46 6.68 16.33
C HIS A 5 20.99 5.53 15.47
N GLN A 6 20.18 4.47 15.26
CA GLN A 6 20.52 3.44 14.29
C GLN A 6 20.23 3.96 12.88
N GLN A 7 21.25 4.12 12.06
CA GLN A 7 21.15 4.56 10.65
C GLN A 7 20.07 3.78 9.86
N ASN A 8 19.85 2.51 10.18
CA ASN A 8 18.85 1.67 9.54
C ASN A 8 17.41 2.12 9.80
N ILE A 9 17.10 2.72 10.96
CA ILE A 9 15.74 3.19 11.29
C ILE A 9 15.38 4.44 10.49
N LEU A 10 16.31 5.38 10.34
CA LEU A 10 16.08 6.57 9.53
C LEU A 10 15.92 6.22 8.04
N THR A 11 16.78 5.34 7.52
CA THR A 11 16.64 4.83 6.14
C THR A 11 15.31 4.11 5.96
N GLY A 12 14.93 3.26 6.92
CA GLY A 12 13.64 2.56 6.92
C GLY A 12 12.44 3.50 6.96
N ALA A 13 12.53 4.60 7.70
CA ALA A 13 11.48 5.63 7.73
C ALA A 13 11.33 6.31 6.36
N VAL A 14 12.44 6.71 5.73
CA VAL A 14 12.42 7.33 4.39
C VAL A 14 11.83 6.37 3.36
N VAL A 15 12.24 5.09 3.36
CA VAL A 15 11.70 4.07 2.46
C VAL A 15 10.21 3.87 2.70
N SER A 16 9.76 3.84 3.97
CA SER A 16 8.34 3.70 4.31
C SER A 16 7.51 4.88 3.84
N VAL A 17 7.98 6.11 4.00
CA VAL A 17 7.31 7.32 3.47
C VAL A 17 7.28 7.28 1.96
N ALA A 18 8.40 7.00 1.30
CA ALA A 18 8.50 6.96 -0.15
C ALA A 18 7.54 5.89 -0.76
N ARG A 19 7.53 4.67 -0.20
CA ARG A 19 6.62 3.61 -0.66
C ARG A 19 5.15 3.96 -0.44
N THR A 20 4.82 4.57 0.69
CA THR A 20 3.44 4.97 1.01
C THR A 20 2.96 6.05 0.04
N VAL A 21 3.75 7.10 -0.18
CA VAL A 21 3.38 8.19 -1.08
C VAL A 21 3.29 7.70 -2.53
N LEU A 22 4.36 7.09 -3.04
CA LEU A 22 4.39 6.60 -4.43
C LEU A 22 3.38 5.47 -4.66
N GLY A 23 3.30 4.50 -3.74
CA GLY A 23 2.34 3.41 -3.82
C GLY A 23 0.89 3.91 -3.85
N THR A 24 0.54 4.89 -3.02
CA THR A 24 -0.80 5.48 -3.00
C THR A 24 -1.11 6.24 -4.28
N ILE A 25 -0.19 7.09 -4.77
CA ILE A 25 -0.40 7.85 -6.00
C ILE A 25 -0.60 6.91 -7.20
N PHE A 26 0.31 5.95 -7.40
CA PHE A 26 0.20 5.02 -8.51
C PHE A 26 -1.05 4.14 -8.41
N ALA A 27 -1.39 3.64 -7.23
CA ALA A 27 -2.60 2.86 -7.03
C ALA A 27 -3.86 3.68 -7.31
N LEU A 28 -3.95 4.94 -6.86
CA LEU A 28 -5.10 5.79 -7.15
C LEU A 28 -5.26 6.05 -8.64
N VAL A 29 -4.20 6.45 -9.31
CA VAL A 29 -4.24 6.78 -10.75
C VAL A 29 -4.67 5.56 -11.56
N THR A 30 -4.03 4.40 -11.33
CA THR A 30 -4.34 3.18 -12.11
C THR A 30 -5.75 2.66 -11.83
N ASN A 31 -6.17 2.59 -10.56
CA ASN A 31 -7.50 2.11 -10.21
C ASN A 31 -8.60 3.08 -10.65
N ALA A 32 -8.37 4.41 -10.59
CA ALA A 32 -9.32 5.41 -11.09
C ALA A 32 -9.52 5.32 -12.60
N LEU A 33 -8.43 5.17 -13.38
CA LEU A 33 -8.51 4.99 -14.81
C LEU A 33 -9.24 3.71 -15.20
N LEU A 34 -8.90 2.58 -14.56
CA LEU A 34 -9.57 1.30 -14.80
C LEU A 34 -11.05 1.36 -14.42
N ALA A 35 -11.37 1.95 -13.27
CA ALA A 35 -12.75 2.13 -12.81
C ALA A 35 -13.56 2.98 -13.80
N TYR A 36 -12.97 4.06 -14.30
CA TYR A 36 -13.62 4.92 -15.31
C TYR A 36 -13.91 4.14 -16.59
N ILE A 37 -12.94 3.44 -17.17
CA ILE A 37 -13.11 2.65 -18.40
C ILE A 37 -14.24 1.62 -18.22
N ILE A 38 -14.23 0.85 -17.12
CA ILE A 38 -15.20 -0.20 -16.87
C ILE A 38 -16.59 0.34 -16.45
N SER A 39 -16.66 1.58 -15.95
CA SER A 39 -17.95 2.21 -15.61
C SER A 39 -18.74 2.67 -16.84
N ARG A 40 -18.08 2.87 -17.99
CA ARG A 40 -18.74 3.41 -19.18
C ARG A 40 -19.69 2.41 -19.83
N LYS A 41 -20.96 2.85 -20.08
CA LYS A 41 -22.00 2.01 -20.69
C LYS A 41 -21.66 1.61 -22.13
N ARG A 42 -20.94 2.45 -22.86
CA ARG A 42 -20.49 2.20 -24.25
C ARG A 42 -19.37 1.18 -24.38
N PHE A 43 -18.71 0.82 -23.27
CA PHE A 43 -17.62 -0.15 -23.30
C PHE A 43 -18.18 -1.59 -23.41
N LEU A 44 -17.96 -2.23 -24.54
CA LEU A 44 -18.55 -3.53 -24.89
C LEU A 44 -18.22 -4.64 -23.91
N PHE A 45 -16.99 -4.68 -23.42
CA PHE A 45 -16.48 -5.75 -22.54
C PHE A 45 -16.61 -5.44 -21.03
N ARG A 46 -17.35 -4.40 -20.63
CA ARG A 46 -17.44 -3.95 -19.23
C ARG A 46 -17.84 -5.06 -18.25
N SER A 47 -18.79 -5.91 -18.63
CA SER A 47 -19.30 -6.99 -17.77
C SER A 47 -18.28 -8.10 -17.62
N GLN A 48 -17.66 -8.50 -18.72
CA GLN A 48 -16.64 -9.55 -18.74
C GLN A 48 -15.38 -9.15 -17.98
N LEU A 49 -14.88 -7.93 -18.20
CA LEU A 49 -13.75 -7.40 -17.44
C LEU A 49 -14.08 -7.23 -15.95
N SER A 50 -15.29 -6.79 -15.63
CA SER A 50 -15.72 -6.70 -14.24
C SER A 50 -15.72 -8.07 -13.57
N LEU A 51 -16.26 -9.08 -14.23
CA LEU A 51 -16.26 -10.45 -13.74
C LEU A 51 -14.83 -11.00 -13.60
N PHE A 52 -13.98 -10.75 -14.60
CA PHE A 52 -12.55 -11.12 -14.52
C PHE A 52 -11.87 -10.53 -13.28
N TRP A 53 -12.04 -9.24 -13.01
CA TRP A 53 -11.48 -8.60 -11.82
C TRP A 53 -12.05 -9.17 -10.51
N VAL A 54 -13.34 -9.48 -10.47
CA VAL A 54 -13.95 -10.13 -9.30
C VAL A 54 -13.34 -11.52 -9.08
N ILE A 55 -13.17 -12.31 -10.12
CA ILE A 55 -12.55 -13.64 -10.03
C ILE A 55 -11.11 -13.54 -9.48
N THR A 56 -10.33 -12.55 -9.92
CA THR A 56 -8.95 -12.37 -9.43
C THR A 56 -8.86 -12.08 -7.92
N MET A 57 -9.93 -11.63 -7.29
CA MET A 57 -9.95 -11.47 -5.83
C MET A 57 -9.98 -12.79 -5.07
N TYR A 58 -10.52 -13.84 -5.68
CA TYR A 58 -10.70 -15.17 -5.05
C TYR A 58 -9.60 -16.16 -5.47
N VAL A 59 -8.90 -15.89 -6.56
CA VAL A 59 -7.84 -16.76 -7.07
C VAL A 59 -6.48 -16.19 -6.66
N ASN A 60 -5.78 -16.89 -5.76
CA ASN A 60 -4.44 -16.54 -5.34
C ASN A 60 -3.47 -17.67 -5.69
N GLY A 61 -2.41 -17.36 -6.42
CA GLY A 61 -1.38 -18.31 -6.80
C GLY A 61 -0.49 -18.80 -5.64
N GLY A 62 -0.58 -18.13 -4.48
CA GLY A 62 0.25 -18.43 -3.32
C GLY A 62 1.59 -17.67 -3.32
N MET A 63 2.29 -17.77 -2.20
CA MET A 63 3.51 -16.99 -1.93
C MET A 63 4.69 -17.42 -2.82
N ILE A 64 4.89 -18.74 -3.01
CA ILE A 64 6.04 -19.28 -3.76
C ILE A 64 5.98 -18.89 -5.23
N PRO A 65 4.89 -19.13 -5.97
CA PRO A 65 4.76 -18.67 -7.37
C PRO A 65 4.93 -17.16 -7.53
N THR A 66 4.37 -16.37 -6.61
CA THR A 66 4.51 -14.91 -6.63
C THR A 66 5.97 -14.48 -6.44
N PHE A 67 6.69 -15.11 -5.51
CA PHE A 67 8.12 -14.84 -5.31
C PHE A 67 8.94 -15.16 -6.55
N LEU A 68 8.71 -16.32 -7.19
CA LEU A 68 9.41 -16.71 -8.42
C LEU A 68 9.13 -15.75 -9.57
N LEU A 69 7.88 -15.30 -9.71
CA LEU A 69 7.49 -14.30 -10.70
C LEU A 69 8.24 -12.97 -10.48
N TYR A 70 8.25 -12.43 -9.26
CA TYR A 70 8.93 -11.16 -8.98
C TYR A 70 10.45 -11.28 -9.10
N LYS A 71 11.01 -12.44 -8.76
CA LYS A 71 12.43 -12.74 -9.01
C LYS A 71 12.74 -12.78 -10.51
N GLY A 72 11.91 -13.42 -11.32
CA GLY A 72 12.04 -13.47 -12.79
C GLY A 72 11.90 -12.10 -13.44
N LEU A 73 11.08 -11.20 -12.88
CA LEU A 73 10.92 -9.81 -13.34
C LEU A 73 12.03 -8.86 -12.83
N GLY A 74 12.99 -9.33 -12.03
CA GLY A 74 14.05 -8.49 -11.46
C GLY A 74 13.56 -7.49 -10.40
N LEU A 75 12.40 -7.74 -9.80
CA LEU A 75 11.82 -6.88 -8.76
C LEU A 75 12.40 -7.16 -7.36
N THR A 76 13.06 -8.30 -7.14
CA THR A 76 13.71 -8.60 -5.86
C THR A 76 14.92 -7.69 -5.65
N ASN A 77 15.16 -7.28 -4.40
CA ASN A 77 16.18 -6.30 -4.01
C ASN A 77 16.04 -4.96 -4.76
N ASN A 78 14.80 -4.55 -5.05
CA ASN A 78 14.48 -3.32 -5.74
C ASN A 78 13.32 -2.62 -5.05
N PHE A 79 13.35 -1.27 -5.00
CA PHE A 79 12.28 -0.45 -4.41
C PHE A 79 10.93 -0.68 -5.09
N TRP A 80 10.91 -0.92 -6.39
CA TRP A 80 9.68 -1.06 -7.18
C TRP A 80 8.82 -2.26 -6.81
N VAL A 81 9.36 -3.25 -6.08
CA VAL A 81 8.57 -4.36 -5.53
C VAL A 81 7.49 -3.88 -4.54
N TYR A 82 7.68 -2.72 -3.92
CA TYR A 82 6.69 -2.13 -3.01
C TYR A 82 5.56 -1.41 -3.73
N VAL A 83 5.79 -0.96 -4.96
CA VAL A 83 4.86 -0.11 -5.71
C VAL A 83 4.12 -0.90 -6.78
N ILE A 84 4.85 -1.58 -7.68
CA ILE A 84 4.28 -2.22 -8.88
C ILE A 84 3.20 -3.25 -8.55
N PRO A 85 3.39 -4.21 -7.63
CA PRO A 85 2.36 -5.20 -7.33
C PRO A 85 1.07 -4.62 -6.74
N GLY A 86 1.20 -3.50 -6.01
CA GLY A 86 0.09 -2.81 -5.38
C GLY A 86 -0.64 -1.78 -6.26
N MET A 87 -0.15 -1.52 -7.48
CA MET A 87 -0.73 -0.50 -8.36
C MET A 87 -2.18 -0.81 -8.75
N VAL A 88 -2.51 -2.08 -8.95
CA VAL A 88 -3.84 -2.50 -9.36
C VAL A 88 -4.45 -3.38 -8.28
N SER A 89 -5.59 -2.97 -7.76
CA SER A 89 -6.39 -3.70 -6.79
C SER A 89 -7.83 -3.81 -7.28
N ALA A 90 -8.29 -5.04 -7.49
CA ALA A 90 -9.67 -5.28 -7.92
C ALA A 90 -10.68 -4.67 -6.94
N PHE A 91 -10.44 -4.76 -5.63
CA PHE A 91 -11.30 -4.15 -4.62
C PHE A 91 -11.37 -2.63 -4.76
N ASN A 92 -10.23 -1.94 -4.79
CA ASN A 92 -10.18 -0.48 -4.90
C ASN A 92 -10.83 0.02 -6.20
N MET A 93 -10.55 -0.66 -7.31
CA MET A 93 -11.14 -0.37 -8.61
C MET A 93 -12.67 -0.52 -8.59
N LEU A 94 -13.20 -1.59 -7.98
CA LEU A 94 -14.65 -1.81 -7.88
C LEU A 94 -15.35 -0.78 -6.97
N VAL A 95 -14.71 -0.38 -5.87
CA VAL A 95 -15.22 0.69 -4.98
C VAL A 95 -15.35 2.01 -5.76
N ILE A 96 -14.28 2.42 -6.46
CA ILE A 96 -14.30 3.65 -7.27
C ILE A 96 -15.35 3.54 -8.38
N ARG A 97 -15.41 2.40 -9.08
CA ARG A 97 -16.40 2.16 -10.15
C ARG A 97 -17.84 2.27 -9.65
N THR A 98 -18.13 1.67 -8.48
CA THR A 98 -19.47 1.72 -7.89
C THR A 98 -19.87 3.15 -7.59
N TYR A 99 -18.96 3.96 -7.07
CA TYR A 99 -19.18 5.38 -6.85
C TYR A 99 -19.43 6.13 -8.16
N MET A 100 -18.60 5.88 -9.19
CA MET A 100 -18.76 6.50 -10.52
C MET A 100 -20.09 6.15 -11.19
N ASN A 101 -20.60 4.92 -10.99
CA ASN A 101 -21.90 4.50 -11.51
C ASN A 101 -23.09 5.25 -10.85
N GLY A 102 -22.89 5.86 -9.69
CA GLY A 102 -23.89 6.72 -9.03
C GLY A 102 -23.95 8.14 -9.61
N ILE A 103 -23.01 8.53 -10.47
CA ILE A 103 -22.98 9.85 -11.11
C ILE A 103 -23.94 9.81 -12.31
N PRO A 104 -24.87 10.81 -12.46
CA PRO A 104 -25.83 10.84 -13.56
C PRO A 104 -25.15 10.85 -14.93
N ASP A 105 -25.62 10.01 -15.85
CA ASP A 105 -25.11 9.93 -17.22
C ASP A 105 -25.31 11.24 -18.01
N SER A 106 -26.32 12.05 -17.64
CA SER A 106 -26.61 13.34 -18.28
C SER A 106 -25.45 14.32 -18.27
N LEU A 107 -24.56 14.23 -17.25
CA LEU A 107 -23.34 15.06 -17.19
C LEU A 107 -22.34 14.66 -18.28
N GLU A 108 -22.21 13.38 -18.55
CA GLU A 108 -21.36 12.88 -19.64
C GLU A 108 -21.95 13.22 -21.01
N GLU A 109 -23.26 13.02 -21.17
CA GLU A 109 -23.97 13.32 -22.42
C GLU A 109 -23.88 14.80 -22.78
N SER A 110 -24.11 15.69 -21.81
CA SER A 110 -23.99 17.15 -22.03
C SER A 110 -22.55 17.51 -22.45
N ALA A 111 -21.55 16.97 -21.78
CA ALA A 111 -20.15 17.25 -22.12
C ALA A 111 -19.77 16.71 -23.50
N GLN A 112 -20.35 15.57 -23.92
CA GLN A 112 -20.12 15.04 -25.27
C GLN A 112 -20.79 15.92 -26.35
N LEU A 113 -21.95 16.50 -26.06
CA LEU A 113 -22.59 17.48 -26.95
C LEU A 113 -21.74 18.74 -27.11
N ASP A 114 -21.04 19.15 -26.06
CA ASP A 114 -20.07 20.25 -26.08
C ASP A 114 -18.73 19.86 -26.76
N GLY A 115 -18.61 18.66 -27.32
CA GLY A 115 -17.42 18.18 -28.01
C GLY A 115 -16.30 17.69 -27.09
N ALA A 116 -16.55 17.47 -25.80
CA ALA A 116 -15.53 16.99 -24.87
C ALA A 116 -15.17 15.52 -25.13
N GLY A 117 -13.87 15.24 -25.29
CA GLY A 117 -13.34 13.89 -25.37
C GLY A 117 -13.34 13.17 -24.02
N TYR A 118 -13.26 11.84 -24.01
CA TYR A 118 -13.28 11.00 -22.80
C TYR A 118 -12.24 11.39 -21.74
N SER A 119 -11.04 11.80 -22.15
CA SER A 119 -10.01 12.25 -21.22
C SER A 119 -10.40 13.55 -20.50
N THR A 120 -11.03 14.48 -21.22
CA THR A 120 -11.53 15.74 -20.66
C THR A 120 -12.68 15.48 -19.68
N ILE A 121 -13.60 14.60 -20.04
CA ILE A 121 -14.73 14.18 -19.20
C ILE A 121 -14.21 13.52 -17.92
N PHE A 122 -13.23 12.60 -18.02
CA PHE A 122 -12.61 11.98 -16.87
C PHE A 122 -11.95 13.00 -15.94
N LEU A 123 -11.08 13.87 -16.48
CA LEU A 123 -10.30 14.80 -15.66
C LEU A 123 -11.12 15.96 -15.10
N LYS A 124 -12.06 16.51 -15.88
CA LYS A 124 -12.80 17.72 -15.49
C LYS A 124 -14.15 17.47 -14.83
N ILE A 125 -14.77 16.31 -15.05
CA ILE A 125 -16.09 15.99 -14.51
C ILE A 125 -16.01 14.87 -13.49
N TYR A 126 -15.59 13.66 -13.90
CA TYR A 126 -15.59 12.50 -13.01
C TYR A 126 -14.56 12.61 -11.89
N SER A 127 -13.34 13.00 -12.19
CA SER A 127 -12.27 13.07 -11.18
C SER A 127 -12.57 14.05 -10.04
N PRO A 128 -13.08 15.27 -10.28
CA PRO A 128 -13.49 16.16 -9.21
C PRO A 128 -14.68 15.65 -8.39
N LEU A 129 -15.67 15.03 -9.02
CA LEU A 129 -16.83 14.46 -8.33
C LEU A 129 -16.47 13.21 -7.50
N CYS A 130 -15.43 12.50 -7.91
CA CYS A 130 -14.94 11.31 -7.21
C CYS A 130 -13.93 11.60 -6.07
N LYS A 131 -13.64 12.86 -5.75
CA LYS A 131 -12.72 13.22 -4.64
C LYS A 131 -13.00 12.48 -3.32
N PRO A 132 -14.26 12.33 -2.85
CA PRO A 132 -14.54 11.64 -1.59
C PRO A 132 -14.12 10.18 -1.62
N VAL A 133 -14.44 9.44 -2.70
CA VAL A 133 -14.04 8.03 -2.82
C VAL A 133 -12.54 7.88 -3.03
N TYR A 134 -11.89 8.82 -3.72
CA TYR A 134 -10.43 8.83 -3.85
C TYR A 134 -9.74 9.02 -2.51
N ALA A 135 -10.23 9.92 -1.66
CA ALA A 135 -9.72 10.11 -0.31
C ALA A 135 -9.84 8.84 0.53
N THR A 136 -10.97 8.15 0.46
CA THR A 136 -11.20 6.88 1.16
C THR A 136 -10.24 5.79 0.67
N VAL A 137 -10.10 5.61 -0.64
CA VAL A 137 -9.19 4.61 -1.21
C VAL A 137 -7.74 4.97 -0.94
N ALA A 138 -7.38 6.27 -0.99
CA ALA A 138 -6.05 6.74 -0.61
C ALA A 138 -5.69 6.35 0.81
N LEU A 139 -6.62 6.55 1.75
CA LEU A 139 -6.44 6.17 3.15
C LEU A 139 -6.20 4.65 3.27
N PHE A 140 -7.02 3.82 2.64
CA PHE A 140 -6.85 2.36 2.69
C PHE A 140 -5.49 1.91 2.15
N VAL A 141 -5.09 2.45 1.00
CA VAL A 141 -3.79 2.11 0.40
C VAL A 141 -2.64 2.63 1.24
N ALA A 142 -2.70 3.88 1.72
CA ALA A 142 -1.64 4.49 2.51
C ALA A 142 -1.40 3.74 3.83
N VAL A 143 -2.47 3.42 4.56
CA VAL A 143 -2.39 2.64 5.80
C VAL A 143 -1.86 1.23 5.53
N GLY A 144 -2.31 0.58 4.45
CA GLY A 144 -1.80 -0.72 4.04
C GLY A 144 -0.30 -0.70 3.71
N GLN A 145 0.14 0.28 2.94
CA GLN A 145 1.54 0.47 2.57
C GLN A 145 2.42 0.80 3.78
N TRP A 146 1.94 1.62 4.70
CA TRP A 146 2.67 1.99 5.91
C TRP A 146 2.90 0.78 6.83
N ASN A 147 1.88 -0.06 7.03
CA ASN A 147 1.92 -1.18 7.95
C ASN A 147 2.58 -2.45 7.39
N SER A 148 2.83 -2.52 6.08
CA SER A 148 3.41 -3.71 5.47
C SER A 148 4.91 -3.86 5.80
N TRP A 149 5.26 -5.00 6.37
CA TRP A 149 6.64 -5.37 6.72
C TRP A 149 7.08 -6.68 6.03
N PHE A 150 6.11 -7.53 5.70
CA PHE A 150 6.36 -8.87 5.21
C PHE A 150 7.00 -8.87 3.80
N ASP A 151 6.60 -7.95 2.96
CA ASP A 151 7.16 -7.76 1.62
C ASP A 151 8.64 -7.32 1.66
N ALA A 152 9.01 -6.47 2.65
CA ALA A 152 10.40 -6.10 2.88
C ALA A 152 11.23 -7.31 3.32
N MET A 153 10.70 -8.13 4.22
CA MET A 153 11.35 -9.35 4.67
C MET A 153 11.53 -10.37 3.53
N LEU A 154 10.53 -10.50 2.66
CA LEU A 154 10.51 -11.54 1.63
C LEU A 154 11.34 -11.16 0.40
N TYR A 155 11.20 -9.93 -0.09
CA TYR A 155 11.76 -9.52 -1.39
C TYR A 155 13.03 -8.69 -1.29
N ASN A 156 13.26 -7.95 -0.19
CA ASN A 156 14.38 -7.01 -0.02
C ASN A 156 15.30 -7.37 1.15
N ARG A 157 15.31 -8.63 1.57
CA ARG A 157 16.10 -9.10 2.72
C ARG A 157 17.61 -8.84 2.60
N MET A 158 18.14 -8.88 1.37
CA MET A 158 19.59 -8.71 1.12
C MET A 158 20.01 -7.23 0.99
N SER A 159 19.03 -6.31 0.87
CA SER A 159 19.30 -4.88 0.67
C SER A 159 18.97 -4.10 1.94
N SER A 160 19.97 -3.84 2.77
CA SER A 160 19.81 -3.09 4.04
C SER A 160 19.24 -1.66 3.83
N ASN A 161 19.50 -1.06 2.66
CA ASN A 161 19.04 0.29 2.33
C ASN A 161 17.57 0.35 1.85
N LEU A 162 16.92 -0.80 1.61
CA LEU A 162 15.54 -0.90 1.14
C LEU A 162 14.60 -1.50 2.19
N THR A 163 15.04 -1.62 3.43
CA THR A 163 14.19 -2.08 4.53
C THR A 163 13.15 -1.02 4.89
N THR A 164 11.99 -1.47 5.38
CA THR A 164 10.93 -0.57 5.84
C THR A 164 11.01 -0.36 7.34
N LEU A 165 10.47 0.76 7.83
CA LEU A 165 10.41 1.06 9.26
C LEU A 165 9.73 -0.07 10.05
N GLN A 166 8.59 -0.57 9.56
CA GLN A 166 7.85 -1.66 10.18
C GLN A 166 8.70 -2.96 10.27
N TYR A 167 9.50 -3.25 9.23
CA TYR A 167 10.36 -4.42 9.24
C TYR A 167 11.50 -4.28 10.27
N GLU A 168 12.14 -3.10 10.36
CA GLU A 168 13.17 -2.84 11.37
C GLU A 168 12.59 -2.92 12.80
N LEU A 169 11.41 -2.39 13.02
CA LEU A 169 10.72 -2.51 14.31
C LEU A 169 10.36 -3.96 14.64
N MET A 170 9.94 -4.74 13.65
CA MET A 170 9.65 -6.17 13.85
C MET A 170 10.91 -6.98 14.20
N LYS A 171 12.08 -6.66 13.59
CA LYS A 171 13.38 -7.24 13.97
C LYS A 171 13.73 -6.92 15.42
N LEU A 172 13.58 -5.66 15.83
CA LEU A 172 13.83 -5.25 17.22
C LEU A 172 12.93 -5.99 18.21
N LEU A 173 11.63 -6.12 17.90
CA LEU A 173 10.69 -6.85 18.75
C LEU A 173 11.05 -8.34 18.87
N SER A 174 11.45 -8.97 17.77
CA SER A 174 11.83 -10.38 17.77
C SER A 174 13.14 -10.64 18.52
N SER A 175 14.13 -9.74 18.41
CA SER A 175 15.39 -9.86 19.14
C SER A 175 15.19 -9.74 20.66
N VAL A 176 14.32 -8.83 21.09
CA VAL A 176 13.97 -8.63 22.49
C VAL A 176 13.18 -9.81 23.05
N THR A 177 12.32 -10.45 22.24
CA THR A 177 11.57 -11.63 22.69
C THR A 177 12.49 -12.85 22.85
N ASN A 178 13.48 -13.02 21.99
CA ASN A 178 14.44 -14.13 22.08
C ASN A 178 15.43 -13.98 23.26
N GLN A 179 15.77 -12.74 23.63
CA GLN A 179 16.63 -12.48 24.83
C GLN A 179 15.87 -12.64 26.15
N GLY A 180 14.55 -12.45 26.17
CA GLY A 180 13.73 -12.58 27.38
C GLY A 180 13.47 -14.02 27.85
N THR A 181 13.96 -15.03 27.14
CA THR A 181 13.85 -16.45 27.54
C THR A 181 14.97 -16.91 28.49
N SER A 182 16.03 -16.13 28.66
CA SER A 182 17.08 -16.41 29.66
C SER A 182 16.77 -15.65 30.96
N ALA A 183 16.07 -16.31 31.87
CA ALA A 183 15.63 -15.73 33.15
C ALA A 183 16.75 -15.29 34.09
N GLU A 184 18.01 -15.62 33.79
CA GLU A 184 19.17 -15.27 34.60
C GLU A 184 19.77 -13.88 34.30
N GLU A 185 19.59 -13.34 33.09
CA GLU A 185 20.10 -12.00 32.74
C GLU A 185 19.23 -10.84 33.23
N MET A 186 17.97 -11.11 33.60
CA MET A 186 17.05 -10.09 34.13
C MET A 186 17.45 -9.54 35.51
N LYS A 187 18.29 -10.21 36.27
CA LYS A 187 18.72 -9.77 37.63
C LYS A 187 19.84 -8.73 37.61
N ASN A 188 20.59 -8.58 36.53
CA ASN A 188 21.75 -7.68 36.48
C ASN A 188 21.53 -6.39 35.69
N ALA A 189 20.34 -6.17 35.17
CA ALA A 189 20.02 -5.03 34.30
C ALA A 189 19.18 -3.93 34.98
N ALA A 190 19.50 -3.61 36.23
CA ALA A 190 18.96 -2.40 36.87
C ALA A 190 19.57 -1.13 36.25
N GLY A 191 19.14 -0.79 35.02
CA GLY A 191 19.62 0.38 34.29
C GLY A 191 19.49 0.29 32.76
N THR A 192 19.16 -0.88 32.22
CA THR A 192 18.99 -1.09 30.77
C THR A 192 17.53 -1.02 30.36
N VAL A 193 17.32 -0.54 29.15
CA VAL A 193 16.02 -0.39 28.50
C VAL A 193 15.26 -1.72 28.54
N THR A 194 14.15 -1.78 29.26
CA THR A 194 13.35 -3.01 29.39
C THR A 194 12.68 -3.39 28.09
N PRO A 195 12.46 -4.70 27.80
CA PRO A 195 11.72 -5.16 26.62
C PRO A 195 10.36 -4.48 26.44
N THR A 196 9.69 -4.18 27.54
CA THR A 196 8.39 -3.51 27.57
C THR A 196 8.48 -2.06 27.10
N SER A 197 9.54 -1.32 27.48
CA SER A 197 9.72 0.07 27.05
C SER A 197 10.08 0.17 25.57
N VAL A 198 10.84 -0.79 25.01
CA VAL A 198 11.11 -0.86 23.57
C VAL A 198 9.83 -1.14 22.78
N ARG A 199 8.99 -2.06 23.25
CA ARG A 199 7.68 -2.33 22.64
C ARG A 199 6.80 -1.09 22.66
N ALA A 200 6.67 -0.42 23.77
CA ALA A 200 5.86 0.79 23.90
C ALA A 200 6.34 1.91 22.95
N ALA A 201 7.66 2.15 22.91
CA ALA A 201 8.24 3.13 22.00
C ALA A 201 8.03 2.78 20.52
N ALA A 202 8.18 1.51 20.15
CA ALA A 202 7.93 1.02 18.80
C ALA A 202 6.46 1.20 18.40
N THR A 203 5.52 0.86 19.27
CA THR A 203 4.08 1.02 19.03
C THR A 203 3.70 2.48 18.83
N ILE A 204 4.21 3.39 19.67
CA ILE A 204 3.96 4.82 19.52
C ILE A 204 4.50 5.35 18.19
N LEU A 205 5.73 4.96 17.79
CA LEU A 205 6.33 5.37 16.53
C LEU A 205 5.54 4.90 15.30
N THR A 206 4.95 3.72 15.35
CA THR A 206 4.16 3.18 14.24
C THR A 206 2.75 3.76 14.16
N MET A 207 2.16 4.15 15.29
CA MET A 207 0.81 4.71 15.33
C MET A 207 0.76 6.20 14.98
N LEU A 208 1.82 6.97 15.24
CA LEU A 208 1.85 8.42 15.00
C LEU A 208 1.37 8.83 13.59
N PRO A 209 1.85 8.22 12.49
CA PRO A 209 1.43 8.62 11.15
C PRO A 209 0.02 8.14 10.76
N ILE A 210 -0.60 7.27 11.55
CA ILE A 210 -1.96 6.77 11.28
C ILE A 210 -2.99 7.66 11.98
N ILE A 211 -2.60 8.31 13.08
CA ILE A 211 -3.48 9.16 13.91
C ILE A 211 -3.48 10.61 13.41
N CYS A 212 -2.40 11.07 12.76
CA CYS A 212 -2.27 12.40 12.17
C CYS A 212 -2.83 12.48 10.76
#